data_b822ca8d50b4d502485ff29422a832aa
#
_entry.id   b822ca8d50b4d502485ff29422a832aa
#
_cell.length_a   1.000
_cell.length_b   1.000
_cell.length_c   1.000
_cell.angle_alpha   90.00
_cell.angle_beta   90.00
_cell.angle_gamma   90.00
#
_symmetry.space_group_name_H-M   'P 1'
#
loop_
_entity.id
_entity.type
_entity.pdbx_description
1 polymer ?
#
loop_
_entity_poly.entity_id
_entity_poly.type
_entity_poly.pdbx_seq_one_letter_code
_entity_poly.pdbx_strand_id
1 'polypeptide(L)'
;MIDAVVFRPMEAADYRAFLALMRETPGVVVRDADAPEHALRYLARNPGLSFVAIAGRQLVGGVMAGHDGRRGYLNHLLVHRQLRGQGIARALVEHAIAALDAAGIRKSHIDVERDNARGQGFWAAQGWTRRDDLFRFSLVHSGSANA
;
A
#
# COMPACT_ATOMS: atom_id res chain seq x y z
N MET A 1 -19.89 4.73 18.47
CA MET A 1 -18.51 4.54 18.95
C MET A 1 -17.76 3.66 17.96
N ILE A 2 -16.56 4.06 17.57
CA ILE A 2 -15.72 3.29 16.65
C ILE A 2 -14.89 2.32 17.48
N ASP A 3 -14.82 1.07 17.06
CA ASP A 3 -13.95 0.09 17.70
C ASP A 3 -12.50 0.54 17.58
N ALA A 4 -11.69 0.20 18.57
CA ALA A 4 -10.26 0.45 18.52
C ALA A 4 -9.65 -0.23 17.29
N VAL A 5 -8.79 0.49 16.59
CA VAL A 5 -8.12 -0.03 15.40
C VAL A 5 -6.81 -0.69 15.80
N VAL A 6 -6.63 -1.93 15.38
CA VAL A 6 -5.39 -2.68 15.60
C VAL A 6 -4.61 -2.73 14.29
N PHE A 7 -3.32 -2.47 14.37
CA PHE A 7 -2.40 -2.55 13.23
C PHE A 7 -1.50 -3.77 13.41
N ARG A 8 -1.41 -4.58 12.40
CA ARG A 8 -0.53 -5.76 12.42
C ARG A 8 -0.05 -6.09 11.01
N PRO A 9 1.01 -6.91 10.88
CA PRO A 9 1.46 -7.35 9.57
C PRO A 9 0.34 -8.05 8.80
N MET A 10 0.28 -7.80 7.49
CA MET A 10 -0.67 -8.46 6.59
C MET A 10 -0.24 -9.91 6.39
N GLU A 11 -1.17 -10.82 6.59
CA GLU A 11 -0.99 -12.24 6.33
C GLU A 11 -1.71 -12.63 5.04
N ALA A 12 -1.37 -13.79 4.50
CA ALA A 12 -2.00 -14.29 3.28
C ALA A 12 -3.53 -14.32 3.39
N ALA A 13 -4.05 -14.71 4.56
CA ALA A 13 -5.49 -14.78 4.79
C ALA A 13 -6.20 -13.42 4.74
N ASP A 14 -5.47 -12.33 4.93
CA ASP A 14 -6.03 -10.97 4.90
C ASP A 14 -6.26 -10.47 3.48
N TYR A 15 -5.54 -11.02 2.51
CA TYR A 15 -5.51 -10.42 1.18
C TYR A 15 -6.85 -10.40 0.49
N ARG A 16 -7.68 -11.41 0.71
CA ARG A 16 -9.02 -11.47 0.12
C ARG A 16 -9.85 -10.25 0.52
N ALA A 17 -9.84 -9.87 1.79
CA ALA A 17 -10.56 -8.70 2.29
C ALA A 17 -9.92 -7.41 1.78
N PHE A 18 -8.60 -7.37 1.68
CA PHE A 18 -7.89 -6.20 1.15
C PHE A 18 -8.20 -5.99 -0.34
N LEU A 19 -8.22 -7.06 -1.13
CA LEU A 19 -8.59 -6.98 -2.55
C LEU A 19 -10.04 -6.51 -2.72
N ALA A 20 -10.95 -6.96 -1.86
CA ALA A 20 -12.33 -6.48 -1.88
C ALA A 20 -12.39 -4.98 -1.59
N LEU A 21 -11.59 -4.49 -0.65
CA LEU A 21 -11.50 -3.06 -0.36
C LEU A 21 -10.96 -2.27 -1.56
N MET A 22 -9.96 -2.81 -2.26
CA MET A 22 -9.46 -2.19 -3.49
C MET A 22 -10.57 -2.03 -4.53
N ARG A 23 -11.35 -3.07 -4.75
CA ARG A 23 -12.43 -3.07 -5.74
C ARG A 23 -13.56 -2.10 -5.39
N GLU A 24 -13.78 -1.86 -4.11
CA GLU A 24 -14.80 -0.92 -3.63
C GLU A 24 -14.31 0.54 -3.63
N THR A 25 -13.02 0.77 -3.79
CA THR A 25 -12.45 2.11 -3.67
C THR A 25 -12.39 2.79 -5.05
N PRO A 26 -13.13 3.90 -5.26
CA PRO A 26 -13.08 4.62 -6.52
C PRO A 26 -11.66 5.10 -6.86
N GLY A 27 -11.28 4.98 -8.12
CA GLY A 27 -9.98 5.42 -8.60
C GLY A 27 -8.85 4.40 -8.43
N VAL A 28 -9.08 3.32 -7.72
CA VAL A 28 -8.11 2.24 -7.60
C VAL A 28 -8.26 1.29 -8.79
N VAL A 29 -7.19 1.11 -9.54
CA VAL A 29 -7.16 0.19 -10.68
C VAL A 29 -6.51 -1.11 -10.25
N VAL A 30 -7.27 -2.22 -10.37
CA VAL A 30 -6.76 -3.56 -10.08
C VAL A 30 -6.07 -4.10 -11.32
N ARG A 31 -4.79 -4.47 -11.16
CA ARG A 31 -3.95 -4.97 -12.24
C ARG A 31 -3.72 -6.47 -12.10
N ASP A 32 -3.08 -7.08 -13.10
CA ASP A 32 -2.71 -8.50 -13.04
C ASP A 32 -1.84 -8.80 -11.81
N ALA A 33 -0.97 -7.87 -11.44
CA ALA A 33 -0.12 -8.01 -10.27
C ALA A 33 -0.90 -8.10 -8.96
N ASP A 34 -2.16 -7.69 -8.96
CA ASP A 34 -3.03 -7.76 -7.77
C ASP A 34 -3.80 -9.08 -7.67
N ALA A 35 -3.71 -9.95 -8.68
CA ALA A 35 -4.31 -11.28 -8.59
C ALA A 35 -3.80 -12.02 -7.34
N PRO A 36 -4.65 -12.80 -6.65
CA PRO A 36 -4.25 -13.43 -5.38
C PRO A 36 -2.93 -14.19 -5.44
N GLU A 37 -2.67 -14.95 -6.49
CA GLU A 37 -1.42 -15.70 -6.64
C GLU A 37 -0.17 -14.80 -6.68
N HIS A 38 -0.28 -13.64 -7.32
CA HIS A 38 0.83 -12.69 -7.40
C HIS A 38 1.01 -11.93 -6.09
N ALA A 39 -0.08 -11.54 -5.46
CA ALA A 39 -0.05 -10.85 -4.18
C ALA A 39 0.50 -11.74 -3.06
N LEU A 40 0.10 -13.02 -3.03
CA LEU A 40 0.63 -13.95 -2.03
C LEU A 40 2.12 -14.19 -2.22
N ARG A 41 2.57 -14.26 -3.47
CA ARG A 41 4.01 -14.35 -3.78
C ARG A 41 4.75 -13.11 -3.29
N TYR A 42 4.15 -11.93 -3.50
CA TYR A 42 4.71 -10.66 -3.03
C TYR A 42 4.85 -10.64 -1.51
N LEU A 43 3.81 -11.06 -0.78
CA LEU A 43 3.84 -11.12 0.68
C LEU A 43 4.88 -12.13 1.19
N ALA A 44 5.01 -13.26 0.52
CA ALA A 44 6.00 -14.27 0.88
C ALA A 44 7.44 -13.80 0.66
N ARG A 45 7.66 -13.02 -0.42
CA ARG A 45 8.97 -12.43 -0.73
C ARG A 45 9.33 -11.30 0.23
N ASN A 46 8.34 -10.59 0.73
CA ASN A 46 8.52 -9.40 1.56
C ASN A 46 7.80 -9.57 2.91
N PRO A 47 8.22 -10.54 3.74
CA PRO A 47 7.49 -10.84 4.98
C PRO A 47 7.59 -9.69 5.98
N GLY A 48 6.47 -9.40 6.66
CA GLY A 48 6.44 -8.44 7.75
C GLY A 48 6.46 -6.97 7.33
N LEU A 49 6.35 -6.66 6.04
CA LEU A 49 6.46 -5.29 5.54
C LEU A 49 5.11 -4.66 5.19
N SER A 50 4.12 -5.46 4.82
CA SER A 50 2.76 -5.00 4.55
C SER A 50 1.94 -5.07 5.83
N PHE A 51 1.03 -4.11 6.02
CA PHE A 51 0.24 -4.00 7.24
C PHE A 51 -1.24 -3.85 6.95
N VAL A 52 -2.06 -4.31 7.89
CA VAL A 52 -3.50 -4.13 7.87
C VAL A 52 -3.96 -3.38 9.11
N ALA A 53 -5.09 -2.68 8.96
CA ALA A 53 -5.80 -2.03 10.04
C ALA A 53 -7.11 -2.80 10.25
N ILE A 54 -7.33 -3.27 11.45
CA ILE A 54 -8.49 -4.09 11.82
C ILE A 54 -9.30 -3.36 12.88
N ALA A 55 -10.58 -3.15 12.60
CA ALA A 55 -11.53 -2.63 13.58
C ALA A 55 -12.52 -3.73 13.93
N GLY A 56 -12.48 -4.19 15.17
CA GLY A 56 -13.24 -5.38 15.56
C GLY A 56 -12.76 -6.60 14.78
N ARG A 57 -13.61 -7.11 13.90
CA ARG A 57 -13.28 -8.25 13.01
C ARG A 57 -13.16 -7.86 11.56
N GLN A 58 -13.25 -6.56 11.27
CA GLN A 58 -13.28 -6.07 9.90
C GLN A 58 -11.95 -5.44 9.52
N LEU A 59 -11.41 -5.83 8.37
CA LEU A 59 -10.29 -5.15 7.75
C LEU A 59 -10.79 -3.82 7.19
N VAL A 60 -10.26 -2.71 7.72
CA VAL A 60 -10.68 -1.35 7.37
C VAL A 60 -9.61 -0.57 6.62
N GLY A 61 -8.44 -1.11 6.49
CA GLY A 61 -7.37 -0.49 5.73
C GLY A 61 -6.17 -1.39 5.60
N GLY A 62 -5.24 -0.97 4.77
CA GLY A 62 -4.00 -1.69 4.58
C GLY A 62 -3.03 -0.96 3.69
N VAL A 63 -1.80 -1.40 3.73
CA VAL A 63 -0.72 -0.95 2.84
C VAL A 63 0.14 -2.14 2.48
N MET A 64 0.47 -2.27 1.21
CA MET A 64 1.44 -3.27 0.77
C MET A 64 2.79 -2.62 0.59
N ALA A 65 3.82 -3.26 1.11
CA ALA A 65 5.19 -2.76 1.03
C ALA A 65 6.17 -3.90 0.79
N GLY A 66 7.22 -3.57 0.07
CA GLY A 66 8.30 -4.49 -0.23
C GLY A 66 9.57 -3.75 -0.59
N HIS A 67 10.65 -4.50 -0.86
CA HIS A 67 11.91 -3.91 -1.31
C HIS A 67 12.63 -4.83 -2.28
N ASP A 68 13.56 -4.24 -3.01
CA ASP A 68 14.41 -4.94 -3.98
C ASP A 68 15.81 -5.25 -3.43
N GLY A 69 16.02 -5.08 -2.13
CA GLY A 69 17.31 -5.19 -1.46
C GLY A 69 18.01 -3.84 -1.28
N ARG A 70 17.53 -2.79 -1.96
CA ARG A 70 18.16 -1.46 -1.92
C ARG A 70 17.16 -0.35 -1.63
N ARG A 71 15.99 -0.39 -2.24
CA ARG A 71 14.92 0.62 -2.11
C ARG A 71 13.62 -0.05 -1.75
N GLY A 72 12.81 0.64 -0.96
CA GLY A 72 11.48 0.20 -0.62
C GLY A 72 10.44 0.76 -1.58
N TYR A 73 9.32 0.07 -1.66
CA TYR A 73 8.20 0.49 -2.50
C TYR A 73 6.91 0.22 -1.73
N LEU A 74 6.07 1.24 -1.62
CA LEU A 74 4.73 1.08 -1.10
C LEU A 74 3.77 0.96 -2.27
N ASN A 75 2.79 0.08 -2.12
CA ASN A 75 1.73 -0.13 -3.10
C ASN A 75 0.41 -0.13 -2.35
N HIS A 76 -0.64 0.41 -2.95
CA HIS A 76 -2.01 0.31 -2.43
C HIS A 76 -2.17 0.67 -0.95
N LEU A 77 -2.07 1.95 -0.64
CA LEU A 77 -2.48 2.45 0.66
C LEU A 77 -3.98 2.75 0.60
N LEU A 78 -4.77 2.01 1.38
CA LEU A 78 -6.22 2.13 1.37
C LEU A 78 -6.77 2.22 2.78
N VAL A 79 -7.80 3.04 2.97
CA VAL A 79 -8.60 3.11 4.19
C VAL A 79 -10.06 3.18 3.80
N HIS A 80 -10.89 2.39 4.48
CA HIS A 80 -12.34 2.42 4.28
C HIS A 80 -12.85 3.85 4.38
N ARG A 81 -13.65 4.27 3.39
CA ARG A 81 -14.07 5.68 3.25
C ARG A 81 -14.72 6.26 4.52
N GLN A 82 -15.44 5.44 5.26
CA GLN A 82 -16.12 5.88 6.48
C GLN A 82 -15.17 6.13 7.65
N LEU A 83 -13.93 5.66 7.56
CA LEU A 83 -12.92 5.80 8.62
C LEU A 83 -11.77 6.73 8.23
N ARG A 84 -11.89 7.44 7.11
CA ARG A 84 -10.90 8.43 6.68
C ARG A 84 -10.88 9.62 7.63
N GLY A 85 -9.73 10.30 7.68
CA GLY A 85 -9.55 11.47 8.54
C GLY A 85 -9.28 11.14 10.00
N GLN A 86 -9.01 9.88 10.34
CA GLN A 86 -8.76 9.42 11.71
C GLN A 86 -7.31 8.97 11.96
N GLY A 87 -6.42 9.23 11.01
CA GLY A 87 -5.01 8.90 11.15
C GLY A 87 -4.64 7.46 10.83
N ILE A 88 -5.56 6.65 10.30
CA ILE A 88 -5.31 5.24 9.99
C ILE A 88 -4.28 5.09 8.87
N ALA A 89 -4.42 5.87 7.79
CA ALA A 89 -3.47 5.83 6.67
C ALA A 89 -2.06 6.20 7.14
N ARG A 90 -1.95 7.25 7.93
CA ARG A 90 -0.67 7.68 8.50
C ARG A 90 -0.04 6.59 9.33
N ALA A 91 -0.82 5.95 10.20
CA ALA A 91 -0.32 4.87 11.05
C ALA A 91 0.15 3.66 10.22
N LEU A 92 -0.58 3.30 9.16
CA LEU A 92 -0.17 2.23 8.25
C LEU A 92 1.18 2.54 7.60
N VAL A 93 1.36 3.76 7.11
CA VAL A 93 2.63 4.18 6.50
C VAL A 93 3.75 4.13 7.54
N GLU A 94 3.52 4.62 8.75
CA GLU A 94 4.52 4.61 9.82
C GLU A 94 4.96 3.18 10.15
N HIS A 95 4.03 2.23 10.23
CA HIS A 95 4.36 0.82 10.47
C HIS A 95 5.19 0.25 9.32
N ALA A 96 4.80 0.49 8.08
CA ALA A 96 5.53 -0.02 6.92
C ALA A 96 6.94 0.55 6.84
N ILE A 97 7.10 1.85 7.05
CA ILE A 97 8.41 2.50 7.01
C ILE A 97 9.30 2.01 8.15
N ALA A 98 8.76 1.84 9.36
CA ALA A 98 9.52 1.28 10.47
C ALA A 98 10.02 -0.13 10.16
N ALA A 99 9.18 -0.96 9.54
CA ALA A 99 9.57 -2.33 9.15
C ALA A 99 10.63 -2.33 8.04
N LEU A 100 10.50 -1.44 7.05
CA LEU A 100 11.51 -1.28 6.01
C LEU A 100 12.84 -0.78 6.59
N ASP A 101 12.78 0.18 7.50
CA ASP A 101 13.98 0.69 8.17
C ASP A 101 14.68 -0.40 8.97
N ALA A 102 13.92 -1.22 9.69
CA ALA A 102 14.47 -2.37 10.42
C ALA A 102 15.13 -3.40 9.49
N ALA A 103 14.69 -3.48 8.24
CA ALA A 103 15.28 -4.33 7.20
C ALA A 103 16.49 -3.68 6.53
N GLY A 104 16.90 -2.48 6.94
CA GLY A 104 18.04 -1.77 6.38
C GLY A 104 17.73 -0.93 5.15
N ILE A 105 16.46 -0.74 4.82
CA ILE A 105 16.04 0.04 3.65
C ILE A 105 15.87 1.51 4.05
N ARG A 106 16.69 2.38 3.47
CA ARG A 106 16.80 3.78 3.88
C ARG A 106 15.95 4.75 3.09
N LYS A 107 15.42 4.31 1.94
CA LYS A 107 14.65 5.18 1.05
C LYS A 107 13.57 4.36 0.38
N SER A 108 12.37 4.90 0.34
CA SER A 108 11.21 4.22 -0.25
C SER A 108 10.45 5.14 -1.19
N HIS A 109 9.72 4.55 -2.10
CA HIS A 109 8.97 5.25 -3.13
C HIS A 109 7.50 4.80 -3.14
N ILE A 110 6.64 5.69 -3.60
CA ILE A 110 5.23 5.40 -3.91
C ILE A 110 4.90 6.10 -5.22
N ASP A 111 4.18 5.43 -6.09
CA ASP A 111 3.63 6.06 -7.30
C ASP A 111 2.25 6.61 -6.99
N VAL A 112 2.01 7.85 -7.38
CA VAL A 112 0.73 8.52 -7.20
C VAL A 112 0.29 9.07 -8.55
N GLU A 113 -0.92 8.76 -8.97
CA GLU A 113 -1.46 9.25 -10.23
C GLU A 113 -1.48 10.78 -10.25
N ARG A 114 -1.18 11.36 -11.43
CA ARG A 114 -1.11 12.82 -11.59
C ARG A 114 -2.42 13.53 -11.26
N ASP A 115 -3.54 12.89 -11.51
CA ASP A 115 -4.86 13.46 -11.25
C ASP A 115 -5.38 13.17 -9.83
N ASN A 116 -4.62 12.44 -9.03
CA ASN A 116 -4.96 12.16 -7.64
C ASN A 116 -4.43 13.26 -6.72
N ALA A 117 -5.07 14.43 -6.75
CA ALA A 117 -4.66 15.57 -5.94
C ALA A 117 -4.70 15.27 -4.44
N ARG A 118 -5.69 14.49 -4.00
CA ARG A 118 -5.84 14.10 -2.59
C ARG A 118 -4.67 13.23 -2.13
N GLY A 119 -4.30 12.23 -2.93
CA GLY A 119 -3.14 11.38 -2.64
C GLY A 119 -1.86 12.19 -2.60
N GLN A 120 -1.65 13.07 -3.56
CA GLN A 120 -0.48 13.95 -3.59
C GLN A 120 -0.38 14.79 -2.31
N GLY A 121 -1.49 15.39 -1.88
CA GLY A 121 -1.54 16.17 -0.64
C GLY A 121 -1.22 15.33 0.59
N PHE A 122 -1.73 14.11 0.65
CA PHE A 122 -1.45 13.19 1.75
C PHE A 122 0.06 12.91 1.85
N TRP A 123 0.68 12.49 0.75
CA TRP A 123 2.10 12.13 0.77
C TRP A 123 3.00 13.32 1.08
N ALA A 124 2.69 14.50 0.52
CA ALA A 124 3.42 15.72 0.84
C ALA A 124 3.31 16.05 2.33
N ALA A 125 2.13 15.92 2.91
CA ALA A 125 1.91 16.17 4.34
C ALA A 125 2.66 15.17 5.23
N GLN A 126 2.93 13.96 4.74
CA GLN A 126 3.73 12.96 5.46
C GLN A 126 5.23 13.16 5.28
N GLY A 127 5.67 14.20 4.58
CA GLY A 127 7.08 14.50 4.38
C GLY A 127 7.72 13.83 3.18
N TRP A 128 6.92 13.23 2.30
CA TRP A 128 7.44 12.63 1.07
C TRP A 128 7.65 13.70 0.01
N THR A 129 8.72 13.57 -0.76
CA THR A 129 9.11 14.55 -1.78
C THR A 129 8.69 14.06 -3.16
N ARG A 130 7.90 14.88 -3.88
CA ARG A 130 7.59 14.60 -5.28
C ARG A 130 8.87 14.70 -6.13
N ARG A 131 9.10 13.69 -6.95
CA ARG A 131 10.30 13.62 -7.80
C ARG A 131 9.95 14.15 -9.18
N ASP A 132 10.35 15.40 -9.45
CA ASP A 132 10.15 16.04 -10.77
C ASP A 132 11.40 15.94 -11.64
N ASP A 133 12.48 15.37 -11.09
CA ASP A 133 13.77 15.20 -11.74
C ASP A 133 13.90 13.87 -12.51
N LEU A 134 12.85 13.05 -12.49
CA LEU A 134 12.86 11.71 -13.09
C LEU A 134 11.64 11.51 -13.97
N PHE A 135 11.81 10.65 -14.99
CA PHE A 135 10.70 10.01 -15.67
C PHE A 135 10.79 8.51 -15.45
N ARG A 136 9.66 7.86 -15.27
CA ARG A 136 9.59 6.40 -15.22
C ARG A 136 9.34 5.88 -16.63
N PHE A 137 10.14 4.90 -17.04
CA PHE A 137 9.93 4.17 -18.31
C PHE A 137 9.51 2.76 -17.94
N SER A 138 8.41 2.28 -18.52
CA SER A 138 7.90 0.94 -18.25
C SER A 138 7.79 0.14 -19.54
N LEU A 139 8.10 -1.15 -19.47
CA LEU A 139 7.94 -2.08 -20.57
C LEU A 139 7.03 -3.22 -20.13
N VAL A 140 5.91 -3.39 -20.81
CA VAL A 140 5.05 -4.56 -20.61
C VAL A 140 5.52 -5.65 -21.57
N HIS A 141 6.21 -6.66 -21.05
CA HIS A 141 6.77 -7.75 -21.87
C HIS A 141 5.95 -9.03 -21.82
N SER A 142 4.86 -9.04 -21.06
CA SER A 142 3.93 -10.19 -20.96
C SER A 142 2.88 -10.21 -22.05
N GLY A 143 2.68 -9.10 -22.77
CA GLY A 143 1.59 -8.92 -23.70
C GLY A 143 0.23 -8.65 -23.06
N SER A 144 0.16 -8.58 -21.71
CA SER A 144 -1.10 -8.29 -21.03
C SER A 144 -1.40 -6.80 -21.05
N ALA A 145 -2.62 -6.44 -21.47
CA ALA A 145 -3.07 -5.06 -21.46
C ALA A 145 -3.30 -4.53 -20.01
N ASN A 146 -3.40 -5.42 -19.03
CA ASN A 146 -3.66 -5.06 -17.65
C ASN A 146 -2.47 -5.36 -16.72
N ALA A 147 -1.30 -5.40 -17.29
CA ALA A 147 -0.09 -5.62 -16.51
C ALA A 147 0.19 -4.46 -15.55
#